data_8d4f01bde65bc1b5f5293f34b2148a1e
#
_entry.id   8d4f01bde65bc1b5f5293f34b2148a1e
#
_cell.length_a   1.000
_cell.length_b   1.000
_cell.length_c   1.000
_cell.angle_alpha   90.00
_cell.angle_beta   90.00
_cell.angle_gamma   90.00
#
_symmetry.space_group_name_H-M   'P 1'
#
loop_
_entity.id
_entity.type
_entity.pdbx_description
1 polymer ?
#
loop_
_entity_poly.entity_id
_entity_poly.type
_entity_poly.pdbx_seq_one_letter_code
_entity_poly.pdbx_strand_id
1 'polypeptide(L)'
;MKKTHHIGIVSENLDLVLNMLNIEKSKIKEVVDDNIQHNLLHFIRLENNDLWIEIIVPKNNNSTVHNFTKKYKTGIHHIGILCNNIQELESKFDKSTEAVKLGKYELTVASFGGKISTLFIATHNVIIEYVEVKND
;
A
#
# COMPACT_ATOMS: atom_id res chain seq x y z
N MET A 1 8.92 -4.42 -16.38
CA MET A 1 9.75 -5.01 -15.30
C MET A 1 9.00 -4.93 -13.99
N LYS A 2 9.02 -6.00 -13.23
CA LYS A 2 8.39 -6.05 -11.91
C LYS A 2 9.46 -5.95 -10.83
N LYS A 3 9.20 -5.16 -9.81
CA LYS A 3 10.15 -4.92 -8.74
C LYS A 3 9.40 -4.73 -7.43
N THR A 4 9.88 -5.35 -6.36
CA THR A 4 9.32 -5.09 -5.03
C THR A 4 9.52 -3.62 -4.69
N HIS A 5 8.45 -2.95 -4.32
CA HIS A 5 8.42 -1.51 -4.15
C HIS A 5 8.23 -1.10 -2.69
N HIS A 6 7.27 -1.71 -2.02
CA HIS A 6 6.99 -1.34 -0.64
C HIS A 6 6.33 -2.49 0.13
N ILE A 7 6.34 -2.35 1.44
CA ILE A 7 5.60 -3.21 2.37
C ILE A 7 4.57 -2.33 3.07
N GLY A 8 3.31 -2.71 2.99
CA GLY A 8 2.21 -2.00 3.64
C GLY A 8 1.89 -2.60 5.00
N ILE A 9 1.96 -1.77 6.03
CA ILE A 9 1.64 -2.14 7.41
C ILE A 9 0.44 -1.31 7.83
N VAL A 10 -0.60 -1.96 8.33
CA VAL A 10 -1.81 -1.31 8.82
C VAL A 10 -1.77 -1.28 10.34
N SER A 11 -2.08 -0.12 10.93
CA SER A 11 -2.20 0.03 12.38
C SER A 11 -3.05 1.25 12.71
N GLU A 12 -3.80 1.20 13.79
CA GLU A 12 -4.44 2.38 14.38
C GLU A 12 -3.44 3.24 15.15
N ASN A 13 -2.25 2.71 15.43
CA ASN A 13 -1.23 3.38 16.27
C ASN A 13 0.09 3.49 15.50
N LEU A 14 0.28 4.65 14.85
CA LEU A 14 1.50 4.95 14.11
C LEU A 14 2.75 4.84 14.98
N ASP A 15 2.71 5.42 16.19
CA ASP A 15 3.89 5.46 17.06
C ASP A 15 4.33 4.06 17.48
N LEU A 16 3.38 3.16 17.70
CA LEU A 16 3.68 1.76 18.01
C LEU A 16 4.50 1.12 16.89
N VAL A 17 4.07 1.29 15.64
CA VAL A 17 4.76 0.71 14.49
C VAL A 17 6.15 1.31 14.33
N LEU A 18 6.28 2.63 14.45
CA LEU A 18 7.58 3.29 14.37
C LEU A 18 8.54 2.78 15.44
N ASN A 19 8.05 2.61 16.66
CA ASN A 19 8.87 2.07 17.76
C ASN A 19 9.29 0.62 17.48
N MET A 20 8.39 -0.21 16.99
CA MET A 20 8.70 -1.61 16.66
C MET A 20 9.76 -1.71 15.55
N LEU A 21 9.71 -0.80 14.58
CA LEU A 21 10.66 -0.77 13.48
C LEU A 21 11.94 -0.01 13.83
N ASN A 22 11.99 0.62 15.00
CA ASN A 22 13.09 1.48 15.45
C ASN A 22 13.35 2.62 14.46
N ILE A 23 12.28 3.27 14.03
CA ILE A 23 12.32 4.37 13.07
C ILE A 23 11.84 5.65 13.77
N GLU A 24 12.65 6.71 13.68
CA GLU A 24 12.25 8.03 14.17
C GLU A 24 11.17 8.65 13.29
N LYS A 25 10.23 9.34 13.91
CA LYS A 25 9.12 10.00 13.21
C LYS A 25 9.60 10.99 12.14
N SER A 26 10.77 11.63 12.37
CA SER A 26 11.39 12.55 11.41
C SER A 26 11.79 11.87 10.08
N LYS A 27 11.83 10.55 10.04
CA LYS A 27 12.15 9.78 8.82
C LYS A 27 10.96 9.60 7.89
N ILE A 28 9.77 9.96 8.30
CA ILE A 28 8.59 9.94 7.41
C ILE A 28 8.81 11.00 6.33
N LYS A 29 8.85 10.54 5.07
CA LYS A 29 9.11 11.39 3.91
C LYS A 29 7.87 12.11 3.40
N GLU A 30 6.72 11.48 3.57
CA GLU A 30 5.47 12.00 3.03
C GLU A 30 4.30 11.39 3.79
N VAL A 31 3.25 12.19 3.99
CA VAL A 31 1.96 11.71 4.49
C VAL A 31 0.92 12.07 3.44
N VAL A 32 0.17 11.08 2.98
CA VAL A 32 -0.90 11.27 2.01
C VAL A 32 -2.24 11.05 2.69
N ASP A 33 -3.14 12.02 2.57
CA ASP A 33 -4.53 11.90 3.02
C ASP A 33 -5.35 11.28 1.89
N ASP A 34 -5.57 9.97 1.98
CA ASP A 34 -6.34 9.23 0.96
C ASP A 34 -7.81 9.25 1.31
N ASN A 35 -8.55 10.17 0.67
CA ASN A 35 -9.98 10.33 0.89
C ASN A 35 -10.83 9.30 0.15
N ILE A 36 -10.25 8.53 -0.76
CA ILE A 36 -10.97 7.47 -1.47
C ILE A 36 -11.08 6.23 -0.59
N GLN A 37 -9.96 5.83 0.02
CA GLN A 37 -9.91 4.66 0.90
C GLN A 37 -10.07 5.02 2.38
N HIS A 38 -10.12 6.29 2.71
CA HIS A 38 -10.25 6.83 4.07
C HIS A 38 -9.10 6.43 4.99
N ASN A 39 -7.87 6.64 4.50
CA ASN A 39 -6.65 6.32 5.21
C ASN A 39 -5.67 7.48 5.22
N LEU A 40 -4.82 7.53 6.26
CA LEU A 40 -3.60 8.33 6.24
C LEU A 40 -2.44 7.38 5.91
N LEU A 41 -1.70 7.71 4.86
CA LEU A 41 -0.60 6.89 4.35
C LEU A 41 0.72 7.57 4.71
N HIS A 42 1.57 6.87 5.44
CA HIS A 42 2.87 7.40 5.89
C HIS A 42 3.98 6.64 5.18
N PHE A 43 4.83 7.34 4.42
CA PHE A 43 5.85 6.73 3.58
C PHE A 43 7.24 6.95 4.14
N ILE A 44 7.96 5.85 4.34
CA ILE A 44 9.32 5.85 4.86
C ILE A 44 10.19 5.07 3.88
N ARG A 45 11.28 5.67 3.42
CA ARG A 45 12.24 4.96 2.59
C ARG A 45 13.30 4.32 3.49
N LEU A 46 13.51 3.02 3.35
CA LEU A 46 14.56 2.33 4.09
C LEU A 46 15.94 2.75 3.55
N GLU A 47 16.87 2.98 4.47
CA GLU A 47 18.21 3.42 4.11
C GLU A 47 18.93 2.35 3.29
N ASN A 48 19.73 2.82 2.32
CA ASN A 48 20.59 1.99 1.47
C ASN A 48 19.85 1.03 0.53
N ASN A 49 18.55 1.20 0.31
CA ASN A 49 17.84 0.46 -0.71
C ASN A 49 16.64 1.27 -1.22
N ASP A 50 15.96 0.74 -2.23
CA ASP A 50 14.81 1.40 -2.85
C ASP A 50 13.47 0.93 -2.28
N LEU A 51 13.50 0.20 -1.18
CA LEU A 51 12.28 -0.32 -0.56
C LEU A 51 11.65 0.74 0.34
N TRP A 52 10.33 0.91 0.18
CA TRP A 52 9.54 1.78 1.04
C TRP A 52 8.77 0.98 2.08
N ILE A 53 8.52 1.59 3.21
CA ILE A 53 7.51 1.15 4.17
C ILE A 53 6.35 2.13 4.09
N GLU A 54 5.15 1.59 3.92
CA GLU A 54 3.93 2.37 3.96
C GLU A 54 3.16 2.00 5.23
N ILE A 55 2.96 2.96 6.14
CA ILE A 55 2.16 2.72 7.33
C ILE A 55 0.79 3.34 7.08
N ILE A 56 -0.22 2.50 7.08
CA ILE A 56 -1.60 2.86 6.77
C ILE A 56 -2.37 2.98 8.08
N VAL A 57 -2.84 4.19 8.39
CA VAL A 57 -3.66 4.43 9.58
C VAL A 57 -5.08 4.75 9.12
N PRO A 58 -6.08 3.94 9.48
CA PRO A 58 -7.46 4.23 9.09
C PRO A 58 -7.95 5.52 9.73
N LYS A 59 -8.64 6.35 8.96
CA LYS A 59 -9.17 7.63 9.44
C LYS A 59 -10.50 7.47 10.17
N ASN A 60 -11.29 6.46 9.79
CA ASN A 60 -12.62 6.23 10.33
C ASN A 60 -13.11 4.82 9.96
N ASN A 61 -14.35 4.51 10.32
CA ASN A 61 -14.94 3.18 10.09
C ASN A 61 -15.22 2.89 8.61
N ASN A 62 -15.13 3.89 7.74
CA ASN A 62 -15.31 3.70 6.30
C ASN A 62 -14.00 3.33 5.59
N SER A 63 -12.89 3.26 6.33
CA SER A 63 -11.60 2.84 5.78
C SER A 63 -11.68 1.45 5.16
N THR A 64 -11.00 1.29 4.02
CA THR A 64 -10.88 -0.02 3.35
C THR A 64 -10.14 -1.04 4.20
N VAL A 65 -9.39 -0.62 5.23
CA VAL A 65 -8.66 -1.51 6.13
C VAL A 65 -9.31 -1.62 7.52
N HIS A 66 -10.54 -1.09 7.67
CA HIS A 66 -11.24 -1.14 8.96
C HIS A 66 -11.39 -2.57 9.49
N ASN A 67 -11.84 -3.50 8.65
CA ASN A 67 -12.03 -4.89 9.07
C ASN A 67 -10.70 -5.57 9.42
N PHE A 68 -9.63 -5.19 8.73
CA PHE A 68 -8.29 -5.69 9.05
C PHE A 68 -7.87 -5.24 10.45
N THR A 69 -8.06 -3.96 10.80
CA THR A 69 -7.68 -3.44 12.12
C THR A 69 -8.56 -4.02 13.23
N LYS A 70 -9.82 -4.29 12.96
CA LYS A 70 -10.70 -4.96 13.93
C LYS A 70 -10.19 -6.36 14.26
N LYS A 71 -9.67 -7.07 13.25
CA LYS A 71 -9.22 -8.47 13.43
C LYS A 71 -7.80 -8.54 13.98
N TYR A 72 -6.89 -7.75 13.47
CA TYR A 72 -5.44 -7.88 13.74
C TYR A 72 -4.86 -6.72 14.55
N LYS A 73 -5.54 -5.58 14.61
CA LYS A 73 -5.09 -4.30 15.19
C LYS A 73 -3.88 -3.71 14.47
N THR A 74 -2.81 -4.46 14.36
CA THR A 74 -1.57 -4.08 13.63
C THR A 74 -1.09 -5.30 12.87
N GLY A 75 -0.68 -5.12 11.64
CA GLY A 75 -0.11 -6.22 10.86
C GLY A 75 0.34 -5.81 9.47
N ILE A 76 1.09 -6.69 8.84
CA ILE A 76 1.46 -6.55 7.44
C ILE A 76 0.20 -6.80 6.61
N HIS A 77 -0.15 -5.83 5.78
CA HIS A 77 -1.36 -5.88 4.97
C HIS A 77 -1.06 -6.35 3.56
N HIS A 78 -0.02 -5.80 2.93
CA HIS A 78 0.29 -6.13 1.55
C HIS A 78 1.77 -5.91 1.24
N ILE A 79 2.18 -6.48 0.11
CA ILE A 79 3.47 -6.22 -0.52
C ILE A 79 3.17 -5.48 -1.82
N GLY A 80 3.84 -4.34 -2.02
CA GLY A 80 3.71 -3.54 -3.23
C GLY A 80 4.73 -3.95 -4.28
N ILE A 81 4.29 -4.08 -5.52
CA ILE A 81 5.13 -4.44 -6.66
C ILE A 81 4.97 -3.39 -7.75
N LEU A 82 6.08 -2.79 -8.15
CA LEU A 82 6.10 -1.86 -9.27
C LEU A 82 5.93 -2.63 -10.57
N CYS A 83 5.05 -2.17 -11.44
CA CYS A 83 4.80 -2.80 -12.73
C CYS A 83 4.66 -1.75 -13.83
N ASN A 84 4.72 -2.20 -15.08
CA ASN A 84 4.64 -1.30 -16.23
C ASN A 84 3.21 -1.08 -16.73
N ASN A 85 2.31 -2.02 -16.51
CA ASN A 85 0.96 -1.94 -17.07
C ASN A 85 -0.04 -2.70 -16.22
N ILE A 86 -0.82 -1.96 -15.44
CA ILE A 86 -1.86 -2.53 -14.58
C ILE A 86 -2.98 -3.16 -15.40
N GLN A 87 -3.32 -2.57 -16.54
CA GLN A 87 -4.42 -3.09 -17.35
C GLN A 87 -4.14 -4.50 -17.85
N GLU A 88 -2.91 -4.79 -18.25
CA GLU A 88 -2.52 -6.14 -18.65
C GLU A 88 -2.62 -7.12 -17.48
N LEU A 89 -2.17 -6.69 -16.30
CA LEU A 89 -2.25 -7.52 -15.10
C LEU A 89 -3.71 -7.78 -14.71
N GLU A 90 -4.55 -6.76 -14.75
CA GLU A 90 -5.97 -6.89 -14.45
C GLU A 90 -6.62 -7.91 -15.38
N SER A 91 -6.35 -7.83 -16.69
CA SER A 91 -6.88 -8.77 -17.68
C SER A 91 -6.42 -10.20 -17.40
N LYS A 92 -5.18 -10.37 -16.96
CA LYS A 92 -4.63 -11.68 -16.59
C LYS A 92 -5.35 -12.25 -15.38
N PHE A 93 -5.56 -11.44 -14.34
CA PHE A 93 -6.21 -11.90 -13.12
C PHE A 93 -7.70 -12.10 -13.26
N ASP A 94 -8.37 -11.41 -14.17
CA ASP A 94 -9.78 -11.62 -14.47
C ASP A 94 -10.06 -13.04 -14.96
N LYS A 95 -9.05 -13.72 -15.50
CA LYS A 95 -9.15 -15.11 -15.98
C LYS A 95 -8.77 -16.12 -14.90
N SER A 96 -8.29 -15.69 -13.75
CA SER A 96 -7.88 -16.59 -12.68
C SER A 96 -9.07 -17.00 -11.83
N THR A 97 -9.07 -18.25 -11.39
CA THR A 97 -10.07 -18.76 -10.45
C THR A 97 -9.59 -18.68 -8.99
N GLU A 98 -8.32 -18.37 -8.77
CA GLU A 98 -7.72 -18.36 -7.43
C GLU A 98 -7.41 -16.95 -6.92
N ALA A 99 -7.27 -15.98 -7.82
CA ALA A 99 -6.97 -14.61 -7.46
C ALA A 99 -8.25 -13.76 -7.48
N VAL A 100 -8.39 -12.91 -6.47
CA VAL A 100 -9.55 -12.03 -6.31
C VAL A 100 -9.09 -10.58 -6.40
N LYS A 101 -9.72 -9.81 -7.28
CA LYS A 101 -9.48 -8.37 -7.36
C LYS A 101 -10.20 -7.68 -6.20
N LEU A 102 -9.44 -7.02 -5.33
CA LEU A 102 -9.98 -6.31 -4.17
C LEU A 102 -10.32 -4.86 -4.47
N GLY A 103 -9.55 -4.19 -5.34
CA GLY A 103 -9.80 -2.82 -5.70
C GLY A 103 -8.76 -2.25 -6.64
N LYS A 104 -9.14 -1.16 -7.29
CA LYS A 104 -8.28 -0.43 -8.22
C LYS A 104 -8.45 1.06 -7.91
N TYR A 105 -7.34 1.78 -7.72
CA TYR A 105 -7.38 3.16 -7.28
C TYR A 105 -6.38 4.01 -8.03
N GLU A 106 -6.62 5.31 -8.06
CA GLU A 106 -5.67 6.31 -8.54
C GLU A 106 -5.43 7.32 -7.42
N LEU A 107 -4.18 7.66 -7.20
CA LEU A 107 -3.82 8.67 -6.21
C LEU A 107 -2.49 9.32 -6.59
N THR A 108 -2.17 10.43 -5.92
CA THR A 108 -0.91 11.13 -6.13
C THR A 108 -0.03 10.93 -4.91
N VAL A 109 1.16 10.36 -5.13
CA VAL A 109 2.18 10.15 -4.10
C VAL A 109 3.49 10.68 -4.67
N ALA A 110 3.90 11.86 -4.21
CA ALA A 110 5.10 12.52 -4.73
C ALA A 110 6.33 11.63 -4.57
N SER A 111 6.44 10.92 -3.44
CA SER A 111 7.53 9.99 -3.17
C SER A 111 7.60 8.83 -4.16
N PHE A 112 6.49 8.49 -4.80
CA PHE A 112 6.41 7.39 -5.78
C PHE A 112 6.49 7.88 -7.22
N GLY A 113 6.78 9.16 -7.43
CA GLY A 113 6.93 9.74 -8.77
C GLY A 113 5.73 10.56 -9.23
N GLY A 114 4.72 10.75 -8.39
CA GLY A 114 3.56 11.57 -8.68
C GLY A 114 2.28 10.76 -8.79
N LYS A 115 1.60 10.85 -9.92
CA LYS A 115 0.34 10.15 -10.13
C LYS A 115 0.58 8.65 -10.32
N ILE A 116 -0.14 7.83 -9.57
CA ILE A 116 -0.04 6.37 -9.64
C ILE A 116 -1.42 5.73 -9.81
N SER A 117 -1.43 4.58 -10.45
CA SER A 117 -2.56 3.66 -10.43
C SER A 117 -2.18 2.42 -9.66
N THR A 118 -3.09 1.89 -8.86
CA THR A 118 -2.85 0.69 -8.07
C THR A 118 -3.93 -0.34 -8.28
N LEU A 119 -3.53 -1.61 -8.14
CA LEU A 119 -4.44 -2.76 -8.26
C LEU A 119 -4.13 -3.73 -7.13
N PHE A 120 -5.11 -3.97 -6.27
CA PHE A 120 -4.99 -4.92 -5.15
C PHE A 120 -5.55 -6.28 -5.57
N ILE A 121 -4.71 -7.31 -5.47
CA ILE A 121 -5.06 -8.70 -5.77
C ILE A 121 -4.80 -9.54 -4.53
N ALA A 122 -5.76 -10.37 -4.16
CA ALA A 122 -5.59 -11.33 -3.06
C ALA A 122 -5.65 -12.75 -3.58
N THR A 123 -4.81 -13.61 -3.05
CA THR A 123 -4.92 -15.05 -3.19
C THR A 123 -4.70 -15.67 -1.81
N HIS A 124 -5.72 -16.37 -1.29
CA HIS A 124 -5.68 -16.86 0.09
C HIS A 124 -5.39 -15.72 1.08
N ASN A 125 -4.30 -15.78 1.83
CA ASN A 125 -3.93 -14.76 2.82
C ASN A 125 -2.88 -13.78 2.34
N VAL A 126 -2.56 -13.78 1.04
CA VAL A 126 -1.56 -12.90 0.46
C VAL A 126 -2.24 -11.81 -0.34
N ILE A 127 -1.91 -10.55 -0.02
CA ILE A 127 -2.40 -9.38 -0.76
C ILE A 127 -1.21 -8.72 -1.43
N ILE A 128 -1.30 -8.54 -2.74
CA ILE A 128 -0.31 -7.81 -3.53
C ILE A 128 -0.95 -6.53 -4.06
N GLU A 129 -0.25 -5.43 -3.92
CA GLU A 129 -0.62 -4.16 -4.58
C GLU A 129 0.34 -3.94 -5.74
N TYR A 130 -0.17 -3.97 -6.96
CA TYR A 130 0.60 -3.58 -8.14
C TYR A 130 0.49 -2.07 -8.32
N VAL A 131 1.64 -1.42 -8.52
CA VAL A 131 1.74 0.04 -8.66
C VAL A 131 2.30 0.38 -10.03
N GLU A 132 1.58 1.20 -10.76
CA GLU A 132 2.05 1.75 -12.04
C GLU A 132 2.22 3.25 -11.89
N VAL A 133 3.41 3.77 -12.15
CA VAL A 133 3.67 5.20 -12.15
C VAL A 133 3.23 5.77 -13.49
N LYS A 134 2.33 6.76 -13.45
CA LYS A 134 1.82 7.42 -14.65
C LYS A 134 2.72 8.60 -14.97
N ASN A 135 3.39 8.52 -16.10
CA ASN A 135 4.18 9.64 -16.61
C ASN A 135 3.30 10.43 -17.57
N ASP A 136 2.98 11.65 -17.20
CA ASP A 136 2.24 12.59 -18.06
C ASP A 136 3.20 13.32 -19.00
#